data_739d3bb5d86b8f22356a2cc89f8e00b9
#
_entry.id   739d3bb5d86b8f22356a2cc89f8e00b9
#
_cell.length_a   1.000
_cell.length_b   1.000
_cell.length_c   1.000
_cell.angle_alpha   90.00
_cell.angle_beta   90.00
_cell.angle_gamma   90.00
#
_symmetry.space_group_name_H-M   'P 1'
#
loop_
_entity.id
_entity.type
_entity.pdbx_description
1 polymer ?
#
loop_
_entity_poly.entity_id
_entity_poly.type
_entity_poly.pdbx_seq_one_letter_code
_entity_poly.pdbx_strand_id
1 'polypeptide(L)'
;MRIVFMGTPEFAVPSLEALLKSDDQVVGIVTQPDRPKGRGQQLAPSPIKVLAQREHIPILQPVKMKAPEFLEPLAAWKPDLIAVTAFGRILHSGILKLPPMGCVNVHGSLLPKYRGAAPVQWAVINGDSETGITTMMMDEGMDTGAMLLQERIPILPEDTAGTLAPRLAVLGGRLLVETIRQLKAGILTPIAQNESQATMAPLLKKEDGVIDWSLAATALSNRVRGLSPWPGAYSFLLGERWTIWKAGAIPTQEHTAPGTIVQVTKQSLHVTTGNGLLEVTEIQPANSKRLTVAQYLSGHRIIPGQRFEAGPPVEAAQP
;
A
#
# COMPACT_ATOMS: atom_id res chain seq x y z
N MET A 1 -12.76 -6.52 -27.28
CA MET A 1 -12.20 -7.69 -26.53
C MET A 1 -13.06 -7.96 -25.30
N ARG A 2 -13.22 -9.22 -24.91
CA ARG A 2 -13.96 -9.63 -23.68
C ARG A 2 -12.98 -9.69 -22.51
N ILE A 3 -13.17 -8.84 -21.53
CA ILE A 3 -12.25 -8.73 -20.38
C ILE A 3 -12.97 -9.16 -19.10
N VAL A 4 -12.33 -10.01 -18.32
CA VAL A 4 -12.68 -10.21 -16.91
C VAL A 4 -11.73 -9.34 -16.08
N PHE A 5 -12.28 -8.57 -15.15
CA PHE A 5 -11.48 -7.77 -14.23
C PHE A 5 -11.44 -8.43 -12.84
N MET A 6 -10.24 -8.53 -12.26
CA MET A 6 -10.02 -9.04 -10.92
C MET A 6 -9.41 -7.95 -10.04
N GLY A 7 -10.10 -7.54 -9.00
CA GLY A 7 -9.63 -6.49 -8.08
C GLY A 7 -10.45 -6.46 -6.79
N THR A 8 -9.96 -5.75 -5.75
CA THR A 8 -10.66 -5.70 -4.47
C THR A 8 -10.69 -4.29 -3.83
N PRO A 9 -9.56 -3.64 -3.47
CA PRO A 9 -9.53 -2.38 -2.73
C PRO A 9 -9.75 -1.15 -3.63
N GLU A 10 -9.85 0.02 -3.01
CA GLU A 10 -9.95 1.33 -3.69
C GLU A 10 -8.90 1.53 -4.79
N PHE A 11 -7.69 1.01 -4.59
CA PHE A 11 -6.62 1.09 -5.59
C PHE A 11 -6.99 0.48 -6.95
N ALA A 12 -7.89 -0.49 -6.97
CA ALA A 12 -8.33 -1.17 -8.19
C ALA A 12 -9.45 -0.41 -8.94
N VAL A 13 -10.16 0.51 -8.26
CA VAL A 13 -11.33 1.21 -8.82
C VAL A 13 -10.99 1.99 -10.09
N PRO A 14 -9.95 2.85 -10.14
CA PRO A 14 -9.62 3.59 -11.36
C PRO A 14 -9.27 2.70 -12.55
N SER A 15 -8.70 1.51 -12.31
CA SER A 15 -8.41 0.54 -13.39
C SER A 15 -9.71 -0.01 -14.00
N LEU A 16 -10.69 -0.36 -13.17
CA LEU A 16 -12.00 -0.82 -13.66
C LEU A 16 -12.74 0.32 -14.35
N GLU A 17 -12.76 1.53 -13.79
CA GLU A 17 -13.41 2.68 -14.42
C GLU A 17 -12.80 3.04 -15.77
N ALA A 18 -11.48 2.92 -15.94
CA ALA A 18 -10.81 3.15 -17.20
C ALA A 18 -11.18 2.09 -18.24
N LEU A 19 -11.28 0.82 -17.85
CA LEU A 19 -11.74 -0.26 -18.73
C LEU A 19 -13.20 -0.07 -19.17
N LEU A 20 -14.08 0.35 -18.25
CA LEU A 20 -15.50 0.60 -18.57
C LEU A 20 -15.71 1.77 -19.55
N LYS A 21 -14.74 2.68 -19.65
CA LYS A 21 -14.75 3.80 -20.61
C LYS A 21 -14.05 3.47 -21.93
N SER A 22 -13.41 2.31 -22.04
CA SER A 22 -12.72 1.86 -23.25
C SER A 22 -13.69 1.18 -24.23
N ASP A 23 -13.19 0.85 -25.41
CA ASP A 23 -13.95 0.09 -26.43
C ASP A 23 -14.03 -1.42 -26.11
N ASP A 24 -13.52 -1.85 -24.97
CA ASP A 24 -13.50 -3.25 -24.56
C ASP A 24 -14.69 -3.58 -23.67
N GLN A 25 -15.16 -4.83 -23.74
CA GLN A 25 -16.30 -5.27 -22.96
C GLN A 25 -15.85 -5.93 -21.66
N VAL A 26 -16.15 -5.35 -20.49
CA VAL A 26 -15.98 -6.01 -19.20
C VAL A 26 -17.14 -6.98 -19.01
N VAL A 27 -16.86 -8.28 -19.15
CA VAL A 27 -17.89 -9.34 -19.14
C VAL A 27 -18.16 -9.93 -17.76
N GLY A 28 -17.28 -9.66 -16.80
CA GLY A 28 -17.44 -10.12 -15.43
C GLY A 28 -16.36 -9.58 -14.50
N ILE A 29 -16.68 -9.56 -13.24
CA ILE A 29 -15.82 -9.07 -12.16
C ILE A 29 -15.55 -10.21 -11.17
N VAL A 30 -14.30 -10.33 -10.75
CA VAL A 30 -13.92 -11.19 -9.64
C VAL A 30 -13.36 -10.32 -8.51
N THR A 31 -13.94 -10.43 -7.33
CA THR A 31 -13.47 -9.71 -6.15
C THR A 31 -13.49 -10.62 -4.93
N GLN A 32 -12.75 -10.26 -3.87
CA GLN A 32 -12.76 -11.05 -2.64
C GLN A 32 -14.15 -11.02 -1.98
N PRO A 33 -14.50 -12.08 -1.22
CA PRO A 33 -15.72 -12.09 -0.41
C PRO A 33 -15.82 -10.88 0.51
N ASP A 34 -17.05 -10.46 0.81
CA ASP A 34 -17.32 -9.39 1.76
C ASP A 34 -16.68 -9.71 3.11
N ARG A 35 -16.12 -8.71 3.76
CA ARG A 35 -15.42 -8.86 5.05
C ARG A 35 -16.00 -7.94 6.10
N PRO A 36 -15.94 -8.33 7.39
CA PRO A 36 -16.28 -7.43 8.48
C PRO A 36 -15.42 -6.16 8.43
N LYS A 37 -16.06 -4.97 8.56
CA LYS A 37 -15.39 -3.67 8.54
C LYS A 37 -15.92 -2.77 9.66
N GLY A 38 -15.03 -1.94 10.23
CA GLY A 38 -15.39 -0.95 11.25
C GLY A 38 -15.68 -1.54 12.64
N ARG A 39 -16.07 -0.67 13.58
CA ARG A 39 -16.29 -1.04 14.99
C ARG A 39 -17.44 -2.03 15.21
N GLY A 40 -18.43 -2.04 14.31
CA GLY A 40 -19.57 -2.96 14.38
C GLY A 40 -19.39 -4.30 13.69
N GLN A 41 -18.21 -4.59 13.10
CA GLN A 41 -17.91 -5.83 12.36
C GLN A 41 -18.99 -6.22 11.34
N GLN A 42 -19.70 -5.24 10.75
CA GLN A 42 -20.68 -5.48 9.72
C GLN A 42 -19.99 -5.86 8.40
N LEU A 43 -20.57 -6.84 7.69
CA LEU A 43 -20.08 -7.23 6.37
C LEU A 43 -20.18 -6.03 5.41
N ALA A 44 -19.06 -5.62 4.87
CA ALA A 44 -18.99 -4.54 3.89
C ALA A 44 -18.53 -5.09 2.53
N PRO A 45 -19.20 -4.70 1.43
CA PRO A 45 -18.77 -5.06 0.09
C PRO A 45 -17.42 -4.39 -0.23
N SER A 46 -16.63 -5.03 -1.12
CA SER A 46 -15.44 -4.40 -1.65
C SER A 46 -15.82 -3.19 -2.53
N PRO A 47 -14.93 -2.16 -2.66
CA PRO A 47 -15.13 -1.05 -3.59
C PRO A 47 -15.43 -1.51 -5.03
N ILE A 48 -14.74 -2.57 -5.47
CA ILE A 48 -14.97 -3.18 -6.79
C ILE A 48 -16.36 -3.80 -6.90
N LYS A 49 -16.86 -4.47 -5.83
CA LYS A 49 -18.24 -5.00 -5.83
C LYS A 49 -19.27 -3.88 -5.94
N VAL A 50 -19.09 -2.80 -5.20
CA VAL A 50 -19.99 -1.64 -5.25
C VAL A 50 -20.04 -1.05 -6.67
N LEU A 51 -18.89 -0.87 -7.31
CA LEU A 51 -18.80 -0.37 -8.68
C LEU A 51 -19.46 -1.36 -9.66
N ALA A 52 -19.14 -2.65 -9.58
CA ALA A 52 -19.73 -3.67 -10.45
C ALA A 52 -21.26 -3.76 -10.35
N GLN A 53 -21.82 -3.63 -9.14
CA GLN A 53 -23.28 -3.58 -8.92
C GLN A 53 -23.92 -2.35 -9.56
N ARG A 54 -23.29 -1.19 -9.44
CA ARG A 54 -23.74 0.06 -10.08
C ARG A 54 -23.78 -0.07 -11.60
N GLU A 55 -22.78 -0.73 -12.18
CA GLU A 55 -22.67 -0.93 -13.63
C GLU A 55 -23.36 -2.22 -14.14
N HIS A 56 -24.10 -2.91 -13.28
CA HIS A 56 -24.84 -4.15 -13.60
C HIS A 56 -23.98 -5.28 -14.20
N ILE A 57 -22.70 -5.38 -13.80
CA ILE A 57 -21.76 -6.39 -14.29
C ILE A 57 -21.84 -7.64 -13.40
N PRO A 58 -21.85 -8.85 -13.97
CA PRO A 58 -21.81 -10.10 -13.20
C PRO A 58 -20.60 -10.19 -12.28
N ILE A 59 -20.79 -10.70 -11.04
CA ILE A 59 -19.77 -10.74 -9.99
C ILE A 59 -19.56 -12.16 -9.51
N LEU A 60 -18.29 -12.57 -9.38
CA LEU A 60 -17.89 -13.78 -8.65
C LEU A 60 -17.04 -13.40 -7.43
N GLN A 61 -17.34 -14.03 -6.30
CA GLN A 61 -16.61 -13.84 -5.03
C GLN A 61 -16.08 -15.19 -4.50
N PRO A 62 -15.02 -15.75 -5.11
CA PRO A 62 -14.55 -17.08 -4.77
C PRO A 62 -13.97 -17.13 -3.36
N VAL A 63 -14.39 -18.11 -2.55
CA VAL A 63 -13.72 -18.49 -1.30
C VAL A 63 -12.51 -19.34 -1.60
N LYS A 64 -12.63 -20.27 -2.55
CA LYS A 64 -11.56 -21.18 -3.01
C LYS A 64 -11.29 -20.95 -4.49
N MET A 65 -10.07 -20.55 -4.85
CA MET A 65 -9.68 -20.21 -6.22
C MET A 65 -9.61 -21.41 -7.18
N LYS A 66 -9.55 -22.64 -6.65
CA LYS A 66 -9.46 -23.88 -7.44
C LYS A 66 -10.78 -24.63 -7.53
N ALA A 67 -11.84 -24.12 -6.90
CA ALA A 67 -13.13 -24.81 -6.85
C ALA A 67 -13.85 -24.74 -8.20
N PRO A 68 -14.50 -25.84 -8.67
CA PRO A 68 -15.29 -25.84 -9.90
C PRO A 68 -16.35 -24.74 -9.91
N GLU A 69 -17.01 -24.47 -8.79
CA GLU A 69 -18.06 -23.46 -8.62
C GLU A 69 -17.57 -22.03 -8.94
N PHE A 70 -16.25 -21.84 -9.00
CA PHE A 70 -15.64 -20.59 -9.46
C PHE A 70 -15.13 -20.71 -10.89
N LEU A 71 -14.43 -21.81 -11.21
CA LEU A 71 -13.75 -21.96 -12.50
C LEU A 71 -14.72 -22.09 -13.67
N GLU A 72 -15.81 -22.82 -13.48
CA GLU A 72 -16.83 -23.05 -14.54
C GLU A 72 -17.55 -21.73 -14.92
N PRO A 73 -18.10 -20.93 -14.00
CA PRO A 73 -18.67 -19.62 -14.33
C PRO A 73 -17.64 -18.66 -14.93
N LEU A 74 -16.39 -18.65 -14.42
CA LEU A 74 -15.33 -17.82 -14.98
C LEU A 74 -15.05 -18.19 -16.45
N ALA A 75 -14.95 -19.47 -16.75
CA ALA A 75 -14.72 -19.98 -18.11
C ALA A 75 -15.93 -19.69 -19.02
N ALA A 76 -17.16 -19.77 -18.50
CA ALA A 76 -18.38 -19.47 -19.24
C ALA A 76 -18.44 -18.01 -19.73
N TRP A 77 -17.73 -17.10 -19.07
CA TRP A 77 -17.59 -15.71 -19.55
C TRP A 77 -16.71 -15.59 -20.79
N LYS A 78 -15.96 -16.63 -21.16
CA LYS A 78 -15.07 -16.68 -22.34
C LYS A 78 -14.21 -15.41 -22.47
N PRO A 79 -13.37 -15.10 -21.46
CA PRO A 79 -12.52 -13.93 -21.52
C PRO A 79 -11.42 -14.08 -22.58
N ASP A 80 -11.17 -13.02 -23.33
CA ASP A 80 -9.98 -12.90 -24.17
C ASP A 80 -8.73 -12.57 -23.35
N LEU A 81 -8.94 -11.79 -22.25
CA LEU A 81 -7.91 -11.33 -21.33
C LEU A 81 -8.49 -11.21 -19.92
N ILE A 82 -7.68 -11.49 -18.91
CA ILE A 82 -7.98 -11.16 -17.51
C ILE A 82 -7.09 -9.99 -17.08
N ALA A 83 -7.71 -8.87 -16.68
CA ALA A 83 -7.02 -7.73 -16.10
C ALA A 83 -7.06 -7.82 -14.56
N VAL A 84 -5.93 -7.67 -13.90
CA VAL A 84 -5.78 -7.83 -12.46
C VAL A 84 -5.21 -6.54 -11.87
N THR A 85 -5.83 -6.05 -10.79
CA THR A 85 -5.29 -4.91 -10.02
C THR A 85 -5.59 -5.14 -8.54
N ALA A 86 -4.54 -5.31 -7.73
CA ALA A 86 -4.65 -5.47 -6.27
C ALA A 86 -5.75 -6.49 -5.86
N PHE A 87 -5.80 -7.63 -6.49
CA PHE A 87 -6.79 -8.68 -6.19
C PHE A 87 -6.53 -9.38 -4.84
N GLY A 88 -5.25 -9.51 -4.46
CA GLY A 88 -4.84 -10.07 -3.18
C GLY A 88 -4.99 -11.59 -3.07
N ARG A 89 -4.97 -12.29 -4.19
CA ARG A 89 -4.95 -13.77 -4.29
C ARG A 89 -3.99 -14.20 -5.40
N ILE A 90 -3.32 -15.31 -5.18
CA ILE A 90 -2.47 -15.96 -6.19
C ILE A 90 -3.37 -16.65 -7.20
N LEU A 91 -3.12 -16.42 -8.48
CA LEU A 91 -3.78 -17.11 -9.59
C LEU A 91 -2.99 -18.38 -9.94
N HIS A 92 -3.66 -19.50 -9.94
CA HIS A 92 -3.04 -20.77 -10.35
C HIS A 92 -3.07 -20.95 -11.89
N SER A 93 -2.26 -21.88 -12.41
CA SER A 93 -2.08 -22.12 -13.85
C SER A 93 -3.39 -22.30 -14.64
N GLY A 94 -4.42 -22.90 -14.05
CA GLY A 94 -5.72 -23.07 -14.72
C GLY A 94 -6.44 -21.74 -15.00
N ILE A 95 -6.24 -20.71 -14.16
CA ILE A 95 -6.77 -19.35 -14.42
C ILE A 95 -5.83 -18.59 -15.38
N LEU A 96 -4.52 -18.69 -15.15
CA LEU A 96 -3.53 -17.98 -15.97
C LEU A 96 -3.59 -18.38 -17.46
N LYS A 97 -3.91 -19.63 -17.74
CA LYS A 97 -4.02 -20.20 -19.10
C LYS A 97 -5.43 -20.11 -19.70
N LEU A 98 -6.42 -19.65 -18.93
CA LEU A 98 -7.81 -19.61 -19.40
C LEU A 98 -8.01 -18.62 -20.55
N PRO A 99 -7.59 -17.34 -20.46
CA PRO A 99 -7.75 -16.39 -21.55
C PRO A 99 -6.61 -16.53 -22.57
N PRO A 100 -6.91 -16.53 -23.88
CA PRO A 100 -5.91 -16.68 -24.92
C PRO A 100 -4.81 -15.60 -24.93
N MET A 101 -5.13 -14.40 -24.45
CA MET A 101 -4.17 -13.30 -24.31
C MET A 101 -3.54 -13.22 -22.91
N GLY A 102 -3.80 -14.21 -22.05
CA GLY A 102 -3.22 -14.28 -20.71
C GLY A 102 -3.83 -13.32 -19.69
N CYS A 103 -3.12 -13.17 -18.58
CA CYS A 103 -3.51 -12.29 -17.47
C CYS A 103 -2.53 -11.14 -17.37
N VAL A 104 -3.03 -9.90 -17.31
CA VAL A 104 -2.23 -8.68 -17.15
C VAL A 104 -2.47 -8.12 -15.75
N ASN A 105 -1.40 -7.89 -15.00
CA ASN A 105 -1.45 -7.25 -13.69
C ASN A 105 -1.00 -5.80 -13.77
N VAL A 106 -1.66 -4.93 -13.00
CA VAL A 106 -1.24 -3.55 -12.72
C VAL A 106 -0.53 -3.54 -11.38
N HIS A 107 0.80 -3.43 -11.41
CA HIS A 107 1.63 -3.45 -10.20
C HIS A 107 2.08 -2.06 -9.80
N GLY A 108 2.00 -1.74 -8.50
CA GLY A 108 2.23 -0.41 -7.94
C GLY A 108 3.71 -0.06 -7.70
N SER A 109 4.61 -0.48 -8.59
CA SER A 109 6.03 -0.12 -8.55
C SER A 109 6.65 -0.13 -9.94
N LEU A 110 7.90 0.29 -10.01
CA LEU A 110 8.78 0.11 -11.18
C LEU A 110 9.50 -1.24 -11.05
N LEU A 111 8.86 -2.32 -11.53
CA LEU A 111 9.47 -3.65 -11.54
C LEU A 111 10.84 -3.62 -12.25
N PRO A 112 11.81 -4.42 -11.81
CA PRO A 112 11.70 -5.51 -10.85
C PRO A 112 11.78 -5.11 -9.37
N LYS A 113 11.83 -3.81 -9.05
CA LYS A 113 11.81 -3.35 -7.66
C LYS A 113 10.43 -3.54 -7.03
N TYR A 114 10.40 -3.92 -5.74
CA TYR A 114 9.20 -3.97 -4.91
C TYR A 114 8.15 -5.00 -5.39
N ARG A 115 8.57 -6.22 -5.73
CA ARG A 115 7.66 -7.35 -5.92
C ARG A 115 6.93 -7.66 -4.62
N GLY A 116 5.63 -7.89 -4.66
CA GLY A 116 4.82 -8.29 -3.49
C GLY A 116 3.69 -7.34 -3.15
N ALA A 117 3.23 -7.39 -1.90
CA ALA A 117 1.91 -6.89 -1.51
C ALA A 117 1.85 -5.38 -1.17
N ALA A 118 2.99 -4.72 -0.85
CA ALA A 118 2.99 -3.35 -0.35
C ALA A 118 4.00 -2.42 -1.07
N PRO A 119 4.08 -2.43 -2.42
CA PRO A 119 5.11 -1.71 -3.18
C PRO A 119 5.09 -0.20 -2.91
N VAL A 120 3.91 0.42 -2.83
CA VAL A 120 3.75 1.85 -2.60
C VAL A 120 4.32 2.27 -1.25
N GLN A 121 4.00 1.49 -0.20
CA GLN A 121 4.48 1.77 1.15
C GLN A 121 6.00 1.65 1.23
N TRP A 122 6.56 0.58 0.67
CA TRP A 122 8.00 0.33 0.74
C TRP A 122 8.81 1.34 -0.06
N ALA A 123 8.32 1.84 -1.19
CA ALA A 123 8.98 2.92 -1.92
C ALA A 123 9.12 4.19 -1.07
N VAL A 124 8.06 4.56 -0.32
CA VAL A 124 8.10 5.71 0.59
C VAL A 124 8.97 5.43 1.82
N ILE A 125 8.87 4.24 2.44
CA ILE A 125 9.68 3.84 3.61
C ILE A 125 11.17 3.89 3.28
N ASN A 126 11.56 3.44 2.08
CA ASN A 126 12.95 3.43 1.64
C ASN A 126 13.45 4.81 1.20
N GLY A 127 12.57 5.81 1.10
CA GLY A 127 12.93 7.17 0.73
C GLY A 127 13.27 7.34 -0.75
N ASP A 128 12.69 6.51 -1.61
CA ASP A 128 12.84 6.67 -3.06
C ASP A 128 12.27 8.03 -3.49
N SER A 129 12.93 8.67 -4.45
CA SER A 129 12.48 9.96 -5.01
C SER A 129 11.43 9.79 -6.11
N GLU A 130 11.30 8.58 -6.66
CA GLU A 130 10.32 8.22 -7.69
C GLU A 130 9.80 6.80 -7.48
N THR A 131 8.62 6.56 -8.01
CA THR A 131 8.00 5.24 -8.15
C THR A 131 7.18 5.23 -9.43
N GLY A 132 6.31 4.27 -9.62
CA GLY A 132 5.46 4.22 -10.80
C GLY A 132 4.53 3.03 -10.81
N ILE A 133 4.02 2.77 -12.01
CA ILE A 133 3.22 1.59 -12.32
C ILE A 133 3.96 0.76 -13.36
N THR A 134 3.91 -0.54 -13.19
CA THR A 134 4.26 -1.51 -14.22
C THR A 134 3.04 -2.35 -14.55
N THR A 135 2.64 -2.42 -15.82
CA THR A 135 1.78 -3.50 -16.29
C THR A 135 2.66 -4.69 -16.68
N MET A 136 2.25 -5.90 -16.34
CA MET A 136 3.03 -7.12 -16.58
C MET A 136 2.15 -8.31 -16.93
N MET A 137 2.66 -9.26 -17.71
CA MET A 137 2.05 -10.57 -17.84
C MET A 137 2.20 -11.32 -16.54
N MET A 138 1.15 -12.00 -16.11
CA MET A 138 1.23 -12.83 -14.89
C MET A 138 1.73 -14.23 -15.22
N ASP A 139 2.57 -14.73 -14.34
CA ASP A 139 3.02 -16.12 -14.28
C ASP A 139 2.68 -16.75 -12.91
N GLU A 140 3.22 -17.92 -12.61
CA GLU A 140 2.99 -18.61 -11.33
C GLU A 140 3.79 -18.01 -10.15
N GLY A 141 4.76 -17.13 -10.44
CA GLY A 141 5.58 -16.45 -9.44
C GLY A 141 4.90 -15.20 -8.85
N MET A 142 5.52 -14.64 -7.83
CA MET A 142 5.06 -13.39 -7.24
C MET A 142 5.66 -12.20 -7.98
N ASP A 143 4.88 -11.58 -8.87
CA ASP A 143 5.25 -10.42 -9.68
C ASP A 143 6.54 -10.63 -10.51
N THR A 144 6.77 -11.85 -10.99
CA THR A 144 7.97 -12.26 -11.75
C THR A 144 7.78 -12.22 -13.26
N GLY A 145 6.56 -12.12 -13.74
CA GLY A 145 6.24 -12.16 -15.15
C GLY A 145 6.82 -11.00 -15.95
N ALA A 146 6.81 -11.15 -17.28
CA ALA A 146 7.39 -10.17 -18.18
C ALA A 146 6.68 -8.80 -18.09
N MET A 147 7.46 -7.74 -17.99
CA MET A 147 6.95 -6.36 -18.00
C MET A 147 6.44 -5.97 -19.39
N LEU A 148 5.36 -5.22 -19.40
CA LEU A 148 4.71 -4.72 -20.63
C LEU A 148 4.98 -3.22 -20.80
N LEU A 149 4.36 -2.38 -19.97
CA LEU A 149 4.58 -0.95 -19.95
C LEU A 149 4.96 -0.49 -18.54
N GLN A 150 5.74 0.59 -18.48
CA GLN A 150 6.06 1.28 -17.23
C GLN A 150 5.86 2.77 -17.35
N GLU A 151 5.34 3.39 -16.30
CA GLU A 151 5.28 4.84 -16.22
C GLU A 151 5.67 5.30 -14.81
N ARG A 152 6.51 6.36 -14.75
CA ARG A 152 7.12 6.90 -13.53
C ARG A 152 6.39 8.13 -13.04
N ILE A 153 6.34 8.31 -11.73
CA ILE A 153 5.94 9.57 -11.08
C ILE A 153 6.88 9.89 -9.92
N PRO A 154 7.08 11.18 -9.60
CA PRO A 154 7.85 11.56 -8.42
C PRO A 154 7.09 11.24 -7.14
N ILE A 155 7.84 10.87 -6.09
CA ILE A 155 7.39 10.85 -4.70
C ILE A 155 7.75 12.22 -4.12
N LEU A 156 6.74 13.02 -3.78
CA LEU A 156 6.96 14.35 -3.22
C LEU A 156 7.44 14.25 -1.75
N PRO A 157 8.19 15.24 -1.24
CA PRO A 157 8.68 15.21 0.14
C PRO A 157 7.58 15.03 1.19
N GLU A 158 6.39 15.56 0.93
CA GLU A 158 5.23 15.48 1.81
C GLU A 158 4.34 14.24 1.55
N ASP A 159 4.59 13.48 0.48
CA ASP A 159 3.78 12.30 0.17
C ASP A 159 3.85 11.26 1.30
N THR A 160 2.68 10.78 1.66
CA THR A 160 2.50 9.53 2.42
C THR A 160 2.11 8.41 1.47
N ALA A 161 2.19 7.15 1.91
CA ALA A 161 1.64 6.07 1.10
C ALA A 161 0.14 6.28 0.78
N GLY A 162 -0.59 6.90 1.72
CA GLY A 162 -2.01 7.24 1.53
C GLY A 162 -2.27 8.32 0.50
N THR A 163 -1.39 9.32 0.30
CA THR A 163 -1.54 10.36 -0.73
C THR A 163 -1.01 9.91 -2.09
N LEU A 164 0.01 9.06 -2.09
CA LEU A 164 0.64 8.54 -3.30
C LEU A 164 -0.21 7.47 -4.00
N ALA A 165 -0.83 6.56 -3.22
CA ALA A 165 -1.60 5.44 -3.77
C ALA A 165 -2.74 5.87 -4.72
N PRO A 166 -3.56 6.90 -4.45
CA PRO A 166 -4.58 7.36 -5.41
C PRO A 166 -3.99 7.87 -6.73
N ARG A 167 -2.84 8.54 -6.70
CA ARG A 167 -2.16 9.01 -7.91
C ARG A 167 -1.68 7.84 -8.76
N LEU A 168 -1.09 6.83 -8.12
CA LEU A 168 -0.68 5.58 -8.79
C LEU A 168 -1.88 4.80 -9.33
N ALA A 169 -3.00 4.75 -8.61
CA ALA A 169 -4.20 4.06 -9.04
C ALA A 169 -4.77 4.64 -10.36
N VAL A 170 -4.83 5.97 -10.45
CA VAL A 170 -5.27 6.66 -11.69
C VAL A 170 -4.31 6.38 -12.83
N LEU A 171 -3.00 6.49 -12.58
CA LEU A 171 -1.96 6.14 -13.54
C LEU A 171 -2.10 4.68 -14.02
N GLY A 172 -2.33 3.76 -13.09
CA GLY A 172 -2.50 2.34 -13.38
C GLY A 172 -3.70 2.04 -14.29
N GLY A 173 -4.82 2.73 -14.08
CA GLY A 173 -5.99 2.60 -14.95
C GLY A 173 -5.70 3.04 -16.38
N ARG A 174 -5.04 4.20 -16.55
CA ARG A 174 -4.65 4.70 -17.87
C ARG A 174 -3.65 3.76 -18.56
N LEU A 175 -2.63 3.32 -17.83
CA LEU A 175 -1.59 2.44 -18.36
C LEU A 175 -2.13 1.06 -18.73
N LEU A 176 -3.12 0.55 -18.00
CA LEU A 176 -3.80 -0.71 -18.31
C LEU A 176 -4.52 -0.66 -19.65
N VAL A 177 -5.31 0.40 -19.90
CA VAL A 177 -6.03 0.58 -21.18
C VAL A 177 -5.04 0.70 -22.34
N GLU A 178 -3.96 1.45 -22.17
CA GLU A 178 -2.90 1.57 -23.19
C GLU A 178 -2.20 0.23 -23.43
N THR A 179 -1.91 -0.53 -22.38
CA THR A 179 -1.33 -1.88 -22.49
C THR A 179 -2.23 -2.79 -23.31
N ILE A 180 -3.54 -2.82 -23.01
CA ILE A 180 -4.50 -3.66 -23.73
C ILE A 180 -4.61 -3.23 -25.19
N ARG A 181 -4.62 -1.91 -25.48
CA ARG A 181 -4.62 -1.37 -26.84
C ARG A 181 -3.42 -1.85 -27.64
N GLN A 182 -2.22 -1.80 -27.07
CA GLN A 182 -0.98 -2.25 -27.72
C GLN A 182 -0.92 -3.77 -27.88
N LEU A 183 -1.39 -4.55 -26.90
CA LEU A 183 -1.51 -5.99 -27.00
C LEU A 183 -2.43 -6.41 -28.16
N LYS A 184 -3.60 -5.76 -28.29
CA LYS A 184 -4.55 -6.00 -29.40
C LYS A 184 -3.94 -5.68 -30.78
N ALA A 185 -3.10 -4.66 -30.83
CA ALA A 185 -2.42 -4.27 -32.06
C ALA A 185 -1.19 -5.16 -32.38
N GLY A 186 -0.78 -6.03 -31.46
CA GLY A 186 0.40 -6.89 -31.64
C GLY A 186 1.73 -6.13 -31.69
N ILE A 187 1.77 -4.88 -31.15
CA ILE A 187 2.96 -4.00 -31.20
C ILE A 187 3.73 -3.98 -29.89
N LEU A 188 3.23 -4.64 -28.85
CA LEU A 188 3.84 -4.66 -27.52
C LEU A 188 4.73 -5.89 -27.37
N THR A 189 6.01 -5.65 -27.04
CA THR A 189 6.97 -6.73 -26.76
C THR A 189 7.18 -6.86 -25.25
N PRO A 190 6.82 -8.01 -24.65
CA PRO A 190 7.09 -8.26 -23.25
C PRO A 190 8.60 -8.29 -22.96
N ILE A 191 9.03 -7.68 -21.85
CA ILE A 191 10.43 -7.59 -21.43
C ILE A 191 10.62 -8.42 -20.16
N ALA A 192 11.51 -9.42 -20.21
CA ALA A 192 11.86 -10.20 -19.03
C ALA A 192 12.45 -9.32 -17.93
N GLN A 193 12.09 -9.58 -16.69
CA GLN A 193 12.64 -8.84 -15.54
C GLN A 193 14.10 -9.28 -15.28
N ASN A 194 14.95 -8.33 -14.84
CA ASN A 194 16.30 -8.64 -14.39
C ASN A 194 16.25 -9.06 -12.91
N GLU A 195 16.46 -10.34 -12.64
CA GLU A 195 16.41 -10.92 -11.29
C GLU A 195 17.42 -10.29 -10.32
N SER A 196 18.58 -9.86 -10.80
CA SER A 196 19.62 -9.22 -9.95
C SER A 196 19.20 -7.85 -9.40
N GLN A 197 18.17 -7.22 -9.98
CA GLN A 197 17.63 -5.92 -9.56
C GLN A 197 16.32 -6.06 -8.78
N ALA A 198 15.82 -7.28 -8.62
CA ALA A 198 14.57 -7.52 -7.94
C ALA A 198 14.69 -7.24 -6.43
N THR A 199 13.70 -6.52 -5.90
CA THR A 199 13.54 -6.31 -4.46
C THR A 199 12.14 -6.68 -4.03
N MET A 200 11.98 -7.02 -2.74
CA MET A 200 10.69 -7.46 -2.20
C MET A 200 9.99 -6.35 -1.43
N ALA A 201 8.67 -6.33 -1.51
CA ALA A 201 7.77 -5.45 -0.77
C ALA A 201 6.75 -6.30 0.01
N PRO A 202 7.16 -6.92 1.13
CA PRO A 202 6.28 -7.81 1.89
C PRO A 202 5.06 -7.06 2.43
N LEU A 203 4.00 -7.84 2.71
CA LEU A 203 2.80 -7.32 3.35
C LEU A 203 3.15 -6.74 4.71
N LEU A 204 2.75 -5.49 4.94
CA LEU A 204 2.92 -4.84 6.23
C LEU A 204 2.02 -5.47 7.30
N LYS A 205 2.49 -5.48 8.54
CA LYS A 205 1.78 -5.94 9.74
C LYS A 205 1.67 -4.77 10.73
N LYS A 206 0.87 -4.95 11.77
CA LYS A 206 0.71 -3.93 12.82
C LYS A 206 2.03 -3.64 13.53
N GLU A 207 2.83 -4.68 13.72
CA GLU A 207 4.13 -4.65 14.42
C GLU A 207 5.16 -3.81 13.66
N ASP A 208 5.06 -3.74 12.31
CA ASP A 208 5.93 -2.91 11.49
C ASP A 208 5.78 -1.40 11.80
N GLY A 209 4.71 -1.03 12.50
CA GLY A 209 4.47 0.33 12.98
C GLY A 209 5.34 0.76 14.15
N VAL A 210 5.98 -0.17 14.87
CA VAL A 210 6.85 0.17 16.01
C VAL A 210 8.04 0.99 15.53
N ILE A 211 8.28 2.13 16.18
CA ILE A 211 9.41 3.00 15.88
C ILE A 211 10.65 2.46 16.58
N ASP A 212 11.67 2.14 15.80
CA ASP A 212 13.02 1.87 16.27
C ASP A 212 13.83 3.17 16.28
N TRP A 213 13.93 3.80 17.44
CA TRP A 213 14.61 5.08 17.63
C TRP A 213 16.11 5.04 17.34
N SER A 214 16.72 3.86 17.22
CA SER A 214 18.14 3.70 16.85
C SER A 214 18.40 3.99 15.36
N LEU A 215 17.38 4.05 14.52
CA LEU A 215 17.49 4.42 13.11
C LEU A 215 17.75 5.93 12.96
N ALA A 216 18.24 6.33 11.78
CA ALA A 216 18.43 7.75 11.47
C ALA A 216 17.08 8.51 11.35
N ALA A 217 17.06 9.78 11.69
CA ALA A 217 15.86 10.63 11.62
C ALA A 217 15.20 10.65 10.24
N THR A 218 15.99 10.64 9.17
CA THR A 218 15.49 10.55 7.78
C THR A 218 14.76 9.24 7.51
N ALA A 219 15.31 8.12 7.98
CA ALA A 219 14.66 6.81 7.86
C ALA A 219 13.36 6.75 8.65
N LEU A 220 13.33 7.31 9.87
CA LEU A 220 12.13 7.39 10.69
C LEU A 220 11.06 8.30 10.08
N SER A 221 11.44 9.46 9.53
CA SER A 221 10.52 10.35 8.81
C SER A 221 9.89 9.64 7.61
N ASN A 222 10.68 8.89 6.83
CA ASN A 222 10.17 8.09 5.72
C ASN A 222 9.23 6.97 6.19
N ARG A 223 9.56 6.28 7.30
CA ARG A 223 8.67 5.26 7.88
C ARG A 223 7.34 5.88 8.33
N VAL A 224 7.34 7.03 8.99
CA VAL A 224 6.11 7.74 9.37
C VAL A 224 5.23 8.00 8.15
N ARG A 225 5.81 8.47 7.04
CA ARG A 225 5.09 8.72 5.79
C ARG A 225 4.63 7.42 5.11
N GLY A 226 5.51 6.43 4.99
CA GLY A 226 5.22 5.18 4.30
C GLY A 226 4.23 4.28 5.04
N LEU A 227 4.17 4.36 6.36
CA LEU A 227 3.21 3.64 7.19
C LEU A 227 1.86 4.37 7.38
N SER A 228 1.71 5.57 6.84
CA SER A 228 0.47 6.35 6.92
C SER A 228 -0.42 6.08 5.69
N PRO A 229 -1.72 5.74 5.85
CA PRO A 229 -2.51 5.73 7.10
C PRO A 229 -2.47 4.40 7.86
N TRP A 230 -1.88 3.35 7.34
CA TRP A 230 -1.83 2.04 7.99
C TRP A 230 -0.47 1.37 7.78
N PRO A 231 0.10 0.74 8.81
CA PRO A 231 -0.41 0.54 10.18
C PRO A 231 -0.28 1.78 11.10
N GLY A 232 0.36 2.85 10.66
CA GLY A 232 0.77 4.00 11.43
C GLY A 232 2.07 3.74 12.21
N ALA A 233 2.99 4.70 12.21
CA ALA A 233 4.21 4.61 13.02
C ALA A 233 3.89 4.96 14.47
N TYR A 234 4.34 4.14 15.43
CA TYR A 234 4.01 4.38 16.84
C TYR A 234 5.14 4.00 17.80
N SER A 235 5.09 4.62 18.96
CA SER A 235 5.98 4.35 20.08
C SER A 235 5.20 4.54 21.40
N PHE A 236 5.85 4.39 22.56
CA PHE A 236 5.22 4.54 23.87
C PHE A 236 5.88 5.68 24.64
N LEU A 237 5.07 6.59 25.17
CA LEU A 237 5.53 7.68 26.05
C LEU A 237 4.80 7.55 27.38
N LEU A 238 5.54 7.44 28.48
CA LEU A 238 4.98 7.25 29.84
C LEU A 238 3.98 6.07 29.91
N GLY A 239 4.26 4.99 29.19
CA GLY A 239 3.40 3.80 29.16
C GLY A 239 2.20 3.90 28.22
N GLU A 240 1.93 5.03 27.64
CA GLU A 240 0.83 5.26 26.70
C GLU A 240 1.31 5.13 25.24
N ARG A 241 0.55 4.43 24.40
CA ARG A 241 0.84 4.32 22.95
C ARG A 241 0.54 5.63 22.23
N TRP A 242 1.52 6.13 21.49
CA TRP A 242 1.43 7.32 20.66
C TRP A 242 1.68 6.97 19.20
N THR A 243 0.70 7.19 18.35
CA THR A 243 0.92 7.13 16.90
C THR A 243 1.44 8.49 16.43
N ILE A 244 2.53 8.47 15.65
CA ILE A 244 3.15 9.65 15.04
C ILE A 244 2.69 9.71 13.60
N TRP A 245 1.99 10.78 13.25
CA TRP A 245 1.39 10.94 11.92
C TRP A 245 2.19 11.85 10.99
N LYS A 246 2.94 12.81 11.57
CA LYS A 246 3.77 13.71 10.79
C LYS A 246 5.04 14.03 11.55
N ALA A 247 6.17 13.85 10.85
CA ALA A 247 7.49 14.14 11.38
C ALA A 247 8.44 14.53 10.26
N GLY A 248 9.41 15.38 10.60
CA GLY A 248 10.54 15.76 9.75
C GLY A 248 11.87 15.33 10.36
N ALA A 249 12.92 15.29 9.56
CA ALA A 249 14.28 15.04 10.03
C ALA A 249 15.04 16.36 10.17
N ILE A 250 15.70 16.56 11.30
CA ILE A 250 16.57 17.72 11.57
C ILE A 250 18.00 17.19 11.78
N PRO A 251 18.98 17.65 11.00
CA PRO A 251 20.39 17.33 11.24
C PRO A 251 20.83 17.89 12.61
N THR A 252 21.54 17.09 13.38
CA THR A 252 22.16 17.54 14.65
C THR A 252 23.35 16.66 15.00
N GLN A 253 24.20 17.16 15.88
CA GLN A 253 25.25 16.42 16.57
C GLN A 253 24.87 16.08 18.03
N GLU A 254 23.59 16.15 18.37
CA GLU A 254 23.08 15.75 19.69
C GLU A 254 23.31 14.24 19.89
N HIS A 255 23.89 13.85 21.02
CA HIS A 255 24.29 12.47 21.34
C HIS A 255 23.51 11.87 22.52
N THR A 256 22.38 12.47 22.88
CA THR A 256 21.51 11.92 23.93
C THR A 256 20.91 10.59 23.48
N ALA A 257 20.57 9.71 24.42
CA ALA A 257 20.02 8.39 24.12
C ALA A 257 18.81 8.45 23.17
N PRO A 258 18.75 7.64 22.12
CA PRO A 258 17.65 7.63 21.15
C PRO A 258 16.27 7.49 21.79
N GLY A 259 15.30 8.22 21.25
CA GLY A 259 13.94 8.30 21.80
C GLY A 259 13.73 9.39 22.84
N THR A 260 14.79 10.11 23.27
CA THR A 260 14.68 11.18 24.26
C THR A 260 14.16 12.47 23.64
N ILE A 261 13.16 13.08 24.25
CA ILE A 261 12.66 14.40 23.86
C ILE A 261 13.67 15.43 24.41
N VAL A 262 14.44 16.04 23.55
CA VAL A 262 15.46 17.04 23.93
C VAL A 262 14.92 18.45 23.90
N GLN A 263 13.88 18.71 23.09
CA GLN A 263 13.28 20.02 22.98
C GLN A 263 11.76 19.91 22.77
N VAL A 264 11.04 20.77 23.43
CA VAL A 264 9.59 20.97 23.25
C VAL A 264 9.39 22.40 22.78
N THR A 265 8.91 22.56 21.54
CA THR A 265 8.54 23.87 20.98
C THR A 265 7.03 24.10 21.11
N LYS A 266 6.52 25.25 20.69
CA LYS A 266 5.07 25.48 20.61
C LYS A 266 4.37 24.57 19.59
N GLN A 267 5.08 23.99 18.63
CA GLN A 267 4.49 23.28 17.49
C GLN A 267 5.02 21.86 17.29
N SER A 268 6.12 21.50 17.95
CA SER A 268 6.79 20.22 17.72
C SER A 268 7.51 19.68 18.96
N LEU A 269 7.76 18.37 18.94
CA LEU A 269 8.69 17.69 19.84
C LEU A 269 9.93 17.30 19.02
N HIS A 270 11.13 17.62 19.51
CA HIS A 270 12.36 17.17 18.92
C HIS A 270 12.88 15.97 19.71
N VAL A 271 12.93 14.84 19.04
CA VAL A 271 13.28 13.54 19.64
C VAL A 271 14.59 13.01 19.05
N THR A 272 15.52 12.63 19.90
CA THR A 272 16.80 12.04 19.46
C THR A 272 16.59 10.71 18.75
N THR A 273 17.42 10.46 17.77
CA THR A 273 17.43 9.23 16.98
C THR A 273 18.85 8.68 16.89
N GLY A 274 19.06 7.60 16.20
CA GLY A 274 20.42 7.08 15.96
C GLY A 274 21.33 8.05 15.22
N ASN A 275 20.74 8.95 14.40
CA ASN A 275 21.44 10.03 13.72
C ASN A 275 20.45 11.15 13.38
N GLY A 276 20.62 12.33 13.98
CA GLY A 276 19.72 13.46 13.82
C GLY A 276 18.58 13.48 14.85
N LEU A 277 17.67 14.45 14.71
CA LEU A 277 16.46 14.58 15.49
C LEU A 277 15.23 14.34 14.63
N LEU A 278 14.25 13.64 15.15
CA LEU A 278 12.92 13.58 14.57
C LEU A 278 12.07 14.71 15.13
N GLU A 279 11.67 15.67 14.26
CA GLU A 279 10.72 16.71 14.59
C GLU A 279 9.29 16.16 14.43
N VAL A 280 8.61 15.91 15.52
CA VAL A 280 7.25 15.37 15.55
C VAL A 280 6.27 16.54 15.64
N THR A 281 5.32 16.62 14.66
CA THR A 281 4.36 17.72 14.56
C THR A 281 2.91 17.28 14.68
N GLU A 282 2.58 16.02 14.34
CA GLU A 282 1.22 15.47 14.50
C GLU A 282 1.26 14.10 15.17
N ILE A 283 0.39 13.90 16.12
CA ILE A 283 0.34 12.74 17.02
C ILE A 283 -1.08 12.28 17.26
N GLN A 284 -1.19 11.06 17.75
CA GLN A 284 -2.43 10.49 18.28
C GLN A 284 -2.11 9.62 19.49
N PRO A 285 -2.21 10.15 20.71
CA PRO A 285 -2.18 9.36 21.94
C PRO A 285 -3.30 8.32 21.95
N ALA A 286 -3.16 7.24 22.71
CA ALA A 286 -4.18 6.21 22.83
C ALA A 286 -5.53 6.83 23.23
N ASN A 287 -6.62 6.26 22.72
CA ASN A 287 -8.00 6.71 22.98
C ASN A 287 -8.30 8.19 22.62
N SER A 288 -7.39 8.85 21.91
CA SER A 288 -7.54 10.25 21.47
C SER A 288 -7.78 10.32 19.95
N LYS A 289 -8.15 11.48 19.45
CA LYS A 289 -8.14 11.80 18.03
C LYS A 289 -6.75 12.27 17.60
N ARG A 290 -6.48 12.23 16.29
CA ARG A 290 -5.29 12.85 15.70
C ARG A 290 -5.32 14.36 15.94
N LEU A 291 -4.20 14.93 16.41
CA LEU A 291 -4.01 16.37 16.67
C LEU A 291 -2.57 16.79 16.39
N THR A 292 -2.39 18.09 16.22
CA THR A 292 -1.05 18.67 16.20
C THR A 292 -0.45 18.66 17.61
N VAL A 293 0.88 18.67 17.69
CA VAL A 293 1.59 18.84 18.97
C VAL A 293 1.17 20.12 19.66
N ALA A 294 0.96 21.23 18.93
CA ALA A 294 0.46 22.48 19.49
C ALA A 294 -0.89 22.34 20.19
N GLN A 295 -1.84 21.61 19.57
CA GLN A 295 -3.14 21.32 20.18
C GLN A 295 -3.02 20.44 21.44
N TYR A 296 -2.13 19.45 21.42
CA TYR A 296 -1.89 18.62 22.59
C TYR A 296 -1.31 19.42 23.76
N LEU A 297 -0.30 20.26 23.49
CA LEU A 297 0.37 21.09 24.50
C LEU A 297 -0.51 22.16 25.11
N SER A 298 -1.65 22.52 24.49
CA SER A 298 -2.61 23.48 25.07
C SER A 298 -3.29 22.95 26.34
N GLY A 299 -3.34 21.62 26.52
CA GLY A 299 -3.95 21.00 27.71
C GLY A 299 -3.04 20.03 28.46
N HIS A 300 -1.84 19.76 27.93
CA HIS A 300 -0.92 18.76 28.49
C HIS A 300 0.51 19.30 28.54
N ARG A 301 1.27 18.84 29.51
CA ARG A 301 2.68 19.19 29.66
C ARG A 301 3.59 18.03 29.26
N ILE A 302 4.51 18.30 28.34
CA ILE A 302 5.65 17.44 28.02
C ILE A 302 6.90 18.21 28.43
N ILE A 303 7.85 17.52 29.04
CA ILE A 303 9.10 18.14 29.48
C ILE A 303 10.29 17.45 28.78
N PRO A 304 11.33 18.20 28.43
CA PRO A 304 12.59 17.62 27.97
C PRO A 304 13.12 16.59 28.96
N GLY A 305 13.74 15.54 28.44
CA GLY A 305 14.22 14.39 29.22
C GLY A 305 13.26 13.20 29.26
N GLN A 306 11.98 13.39 28.96
CA GLN A 306 11.07 12.25 28.76
C GLN A 306 11.50 11.43 27.53
N ARG A 307 11.26 10.11 27.57
CA ARG A 307 11.74 9.21 26.52
C ARG A 307 10.63 8.34 25.96
N PHE A 308 10.61 8.23 24.64
CA PHE A 308 9.81 7.24 23.93
C PHE A 308 10.47 5.86 23.99
N GLU A 309 9.68 4.83 24.15
CA GLU A 309 10.08 3.42 24.25
C GLU A 309 9.48 2.59 23.10
N ALA A 310 10.16 1.52 22.70
CA ALA A 310 9.69 0.63 21.63
C ALA A 310 8.50 -0.24 22.03
N GLY A 311 8.27 -0.43 23.31
CA GLY A 311 7.20 -1.28 23.85
C GLY A 311 6.54 -0.69 25.09
N PRO A 312 5.39 -1.25 25.53
CA PRO A 312 4.82 -0.86 26.80
C PRO A 312 5.82 -1.17 27.93
N PRO A 313 5.80 -0.40 29.05
CA PRO A 313 6.65 -0.72 30.19
C PRO A 313 6.43 -2.19 30.57
N VAL A 314 7.54 -2.92 30.71
CA VAL A 314 7.49 -4.25 31.29
C VAL A 314 6.98 -4.06 32.71
N GLU A 315 5.77 -4.55 33.04
CA GLU A 315 5.32 -4.60 34.42
C GLU A 315 6.42 -5.30 35.21
N ALA A 316 7.04 -4.54 36.13
CA ALA A 316 7.99 -5.13 37.04
C ALA A 316 7.25 -6.27 37.77
N ALA A 317 7.69 -7.50 37.52
CA ALA A 317 7.16 -8.64 38.25
C ALA A 317 7.21 -8.26 39.74
N GLN A 318 6.03 -8.12 40.36
CA GLN A 318 5.96 -7.88 41.78
C GLN A 318 6.64 -9.07 42.45
N PRO A 319 7.51 -8.85 43.43
CA PRO A 319 8.27 -9.89 44.11
C PRO A 319 7.39 -10.84 44.91
#